data_46b7e308fc36cc6c5f59e021bb222a11
#
_entry.id   46b7e308fc36cc6c5f59e021bb222a11
#
_cell.length_a   1.000
_cell.length_b   1.000
_cell.length_c   1.000
_cell.angle_alpha   90.00
_cell.angle_beta   90.00
_cell.angle_gamma   90.00
#
_symmetry.space_group_name_H-M   'P 1'
#
loop_
_entity.id
_entity.type
_entity.pdbx_description
1 polymer ?
#
loop_
_entity_poly.entity_id
_entity_poly.type
_entity_poly.pdbx_seq_one_letter_code
_entity_poly.pdbx_strand_id
1 'polypeptide(L)'
;EPDKSVYKSVNVNGTRNVMEAAIETEAAKIVHVSSVVTYGRPDQLPFTEETPEGLSLFSEYARTKSAADALVWKLYKNQHLPVVMVYPGAVAGPGDLKASGQYIHDLINRRLPMRVYDNSILTWVHVRDVSTAIVKTLELSDNLGERYLICSEQVTNREFTNMVAQISGVPSPRIRLPDFLVSVNAFLLTTLAKVTRQAPPWGMSMDQMNTLREGIVADGAKAKRELGIVYTPLYTALEEAIEWYRQELAVST
;
A
#
# COMPACT_ATOMS: atom_id res chain seq x y z
N GLU A 1 -3.39 13.38 0.18
CA GLU A 1 -3.10 14.67 0.80
C GLU A 1 -3.34 15.81 -0.20
N PRO A 2 -4.04 16.89 0.19
CA PRO A 2 -4.23 18.06 -0.66
C PRO A 2 -2.92 18.80 -0.94
N ASP A 3 -2.01 18.82 0.02
CA ASP A 3 -0.66 19.38 -0.11
C ASP A 3 0.37 18.28 -0.38
N LYS A 4 0.92 18.30 -1.59
CA LYS A 4 1.95 17.33 -2.01
C LYS A 4 3.28 17.50 -1.29
N SER A 5 3.56 18.68 -0.70
CA SER A 5 4.79 18.91 0.06
C SER A 5 4.88 18.03 1.31
N VAL A 6 3.73 17.65 1.87
CA VAL A 6 3.63 16.73 3.02
C VAL A 6 4.23 15.37 2.68
N TYR A 7 3.96 14.83 1.48
CA TYR A 7 4.56 13.56 1.05
C TYR A 7 6.09 13.62 1.05
N LYS A 8 6.68 14.69 0.51
CA LYS A 8 8.13 14.86 0.49
C LYS A 8 8.69 15.04 1.91
N SER A 9 8.05 15.86 2.73
CA SER A 9 8.47 16.10 4.10
C SER A 9 8.48 14.82 4.93
N VAL A 10 7.39 14.04 4.87
CA VAL A 10 7.27 12.80 5.66
C VAL A 10 8.08 11.67 5.06
N ASN A 11 7.90 11.36 3.76
CA ASN A 11 8.50 10.17 3.17
C ASN A 11 9.99 10.32 2.90
N VAL A 12 10.46 11.50 2.45
CA VAL A 12 11.88 11.68 2.09
C VAL A 12 12.67 12.25 3.27
N ASN A 13 12.25 13.40 3.81
CA ASN A 13 13.00 14.04 4.89
C ASN A 13 12.88 13.25 6.19
N GLY A 14 11.68 12.72 6.53
CA GLY A 14 11.49 11.85 7.69
C GLY A 14 12.36 10.59 7.60
N THR A 15 12.40 9.92 6.45
CA THR A 15 13.30 8.77 6.23
C THR A 15 14.75 9.18 6.42
N ARG A 16 15.19 10.29 5.84
CA ARG A 16 16.56 10.81 6.02
C ARG A 16 16.91 10.94 7.49
N ASN A 17 16.08 11.66 8.26
CA ASN A 17 16.34 11.93 9.67
C ASN A 17 16.46 10.64 10.48
N VAL A 18 15.60 9.65 10.22
CA VAL A 18 15.65 8.36 10.93
C VAL A 18 16.89 7.57 10.54
N MET A 19 17.28 7.54 9.27
CA MET A 19 18.45 6.79 8.82
C MET A 19 19.76 7.43 9.27
N GLU A 20 19.85 8.76 9.26
CA GLU A 20 21.01 9.49 9.81
C GLU A 20 21.15 9.25 11.32
N ALA A 21 20.07 9.34 12.09
CA ALA A 21 20.08 9.00 13.52
C ALA A 21 20.48 7.54 13.78
N ALA A 22 20.06 6.61 12.93
CA ALA A 22 20.44 5.21 13.06
C ALA A 22 21.93 4.97 12.79
N ILE A 23 22.55 5.73 11.88
CA ILE A 23 24.00 5.71 11.66
C ILE A 23 24.72 6.29 12.87
N GLU A 24 24.28 7.46 13.39
CA GLU A 24 24.89 8.12 14.55
C GLU A 24 24.84 7.28 15.82
N THR A 25 23.78 6.47 15.98
CA THR A 25 23.60 5.58 17.16
C THR A 25 24.15 4.18 16.95
N GLU A 26 24.83 3.93 15.84
CA GLU A 26 25.40 2.62 15.49
C GLU A 26 24.35 1.49 15.58
N ALA A 27 23.14 1.73 15.07
CA ALA A 27 22.07 0.74 15.08
C ALA A 27 22.54 -0.57 14.44
N ALA A 28 22.38 -1.69 15.13
CA ALA A 28 22.86 -2.99 14.66
C ALA A 28 22.16 -3.46 13.37
N LYS A 29 20.87 -3.10 13.19
CA LYS A 29 20.09 -3.45 12.00
C LYS A 29 18.84 -2.56 11.89
N ILE A 30 18.46 -2.27 10.67
CA ILE A 30 17.27 -1.47 10.34
C ILE A 30 16.42 -2.23 9.34
N VAL A 31 15.12 -2.25 9.54
CA VAL A 31 14.15 -2.68 8.53
C VAL A 31 13.40 -1.45 8.02
N HIS A 32 13.66 -1.07 6.77
CA HIS A 32 12.94 0.02 6.13
C HIS A 32 11.69 -0.51 5.42
N VAL A 33 10.52 -0.05 5.88
CA VAL A 33 9.25 -0.43 5.27
C VAL A 33 8.91 0.57 4.16
N SER A 34 9.07 0.12 2.92
CA SER A 34 8.71 0.86 1.71
C SER A 34 7.32 0.47 1.20
N SER A 35 7.14 0.30 -0.09
CA SER A 35 5.89 -0.16 -0.72
C SER A 35 6.16 -0.66 -2.14
N VAL A 36 5.44 -1.64 -2.59
CA VAL A 36 5.49 -2.14 -3.98
C VAL A 36 5.22 -1.07 -5.05
N VAL A 37 4.58 0.03 -4.70
CA VAL A 37 4.33 1.15 -5.64
C VAL A 37 5.62 1.82 -6.16
N THR A 38 6.76 1.61 -5.49
CA THR A 38 8.06 2.14 -5.90
C THR A 38 8.60 1.50 -7.17
N TYR A 39 8.12 0.32 -7.52
CA TYR A 39 8.46 -0.35 -8.78
C TYR A 39 7.83 0.34 -10.00
N GLY A 40 6.71 1.05 -9.82
CA GLY A 40 6.03 1.79 -10.89
C GLY A 40 5.30 0.87 -11.86
N ARG A 41 5.58 1.02 -13.17
CA ARG A 41 4.99 0.22 -14.26
C ARG A 41 6.04 -0.66 -14.90
N PRO A 42 6.33 -1.84 -14.33
CA PRO A 42 7.27 -2.77 -14.93
C PRO A 42 6.68 -3.41 -16.20
N ASP A 43 7.57 -3.76 -17.14
CA ASP A 43 7.16 -4.37 -18.43
C ASP A 43 6.72 -5.83 -18.27
N GLN A 44 7.15 -6.50 -17.18
CA GLN A 44 6.79 -7.89 -16.90
C GLN A 44 6.02 -8.00 -15.59
N LEU A 45 4.97 -8.79 -15.59
CA LEU A 45 4.12 -9.06 -14.43
C LEU A 45 3.94 -10.59 -14.25
N PRO A 46 3.89 -11.09 -13.01
CA PRO A 46 4.18 -10.36 -11.78
C PRO A 46 5.65 -9.92 -11.70
N PHE A 47 5.90 -8.75 -11.11
CA PHE A 47 7.27 -8.32 -10.85
C PHE A 47 7.81 -8.91 -9.53
N THR A 48 9.13 -8.99 -9.43
CA THR A 48 9.88 -9.55 -8.31
C THR A 48 10.88 -8.54 -7.75
N GLU A 49 11.63 -8.93 -6.74
CA GLU A 49 12.71 -8.13 -6.16
C GLU A 49 13.83 -7.79 -7.17
N GLU A 50 14.00 -8.59 -8.23
CA GLU A 50 14.99 -8.37 -9.29
C GLU A 50 14.54 -7.31 -10.31
N THR A 51 13.27 -6.95 -10.30
CA THR A 51 12.73 -5.93 -11.21
C THR A 51 13.25 -4.55 -10.83
N PRO A 52 13.71 -3.72 -11.78
CA PRO A 52 14.15 -2.36 -11.49
C PRO A 52 13.03 -1.51 -10.88
N GLU A 53 13.37 -0.74 -9.83
CA GLU A 53 12.47 0.23 -9.20
C GLU A 53 12.42 1.56 -9.99
N GLY A 54 11.36 2.34 -9.74
CA GLY A 54 11.23 3.71 -10.25
C GLY A 54 10.77 3.83 -11.69
N LEU A 55 10.25 2.75 -12.28
CA LEU A 55 9.79 2.73 -13.67
C LEU A 55 8.42 3.43 -13.82
N SER A 56 8.39 4.56 -14.53
CA SER A 56 7.13 5.25 -14.87
C SER A 56 6.16 5.44 -13.68
N LEU A 57 6.63 6.05 -12.59
CA LEU A 57 5.87 6.26 -11.35
C LEU A 57 4.58 7.07 -11.61
N PHE A 58 3.47 6.55 -11.13
CA PHE A 58 2.11 7.00 -11.48
C PHE A 58 1.43 7.89 -10.43
N SER A 59 2.02 8.04 -9.24
CA SER A 59 1.46 8.85 -8.16
C SER A 59 2.55 9.63 -7.41
N GLU A 60 2.18 10.70 -6.70
CA GLU A 60 3.13 11.45 -5.86
C GLU A 60 3.61 10.61 -4.69
N TYR A 61 2.73 9.76 -4.15
CA TYR A 61 3.11 8.79 -3.15
C TYR A 61 4.21 7.84 -3.67
N ALA A 62 4.01 7.25 -4.85
CA ALA A 62 5.02 6.39 -5.47
C ALA A 62 6.36 7.13 -5.68
N ARG A 63 6.32 8.36 -6.19
CA ARG A 63 7.52 9.18 -6.40
C ARG A 63 8.30 9.46 -5.12
N THR A 64 7.59 9.84 -4.05
CA THR A 64 8.25 10.17 -2.78
C THR A 64 8.76 8.94 -2.04
N LYS A 65 8.06 7.81 -2.12
CA LYS A 65 8.55 6.52 -1.58
C LYS A 65 9.79 6.04 -2.36
N SER A 66 9.78 6.08 -3.69
CA SER A 66 10.93 5.73 -4.51
C SER A 66 12.14 6.65 -4.25
N ALA A 67 11.91 7.97 -4.05
CA ALA A 67 12.99 8.88 -3.68
C ALA A 67 13.56 8.59 -2.28
N ALA A 68 12.73 8.15 -1.34
CA ALA A 68 13.18 7.69 -0.02
C ALA A 68 14.01 6.41 -0.13
N ASP A 69 13.57 5.43 -0.93
CA ASP A 69 14.32 4.20 -1.17
C ASP A 69 15.68 4.47 -1.82
N ALA A 70 15.73 5.34 -2.82
CA ALA A 70 17.00 5.77 -3.44
C ALA A 70 17.96 6.40 -2.42
N LEU A 71 17.44 7.19 -1.46
CA LEU A 71 18.23 7.74 -0.36
C LEU A 71 18.76 6.62 0.55
N VAL A 72 17.94 5.68 0.95
CA VAL A 72 18.33 4.55 1.82
C VAL A 72 19.40 3.70 1.14
N TRP A 73 19.24 3.36 -0.15
CA TRP A 73 20.23 2.63 -0.92
C TRP A 73 21.56 3.40 -1.06
N LYS A 74 21.50 4.73 -1.19
CA LYS A 74 22.71 5.56 -1.19
C LYS A 74 23.44 5.50 0.16
N LEU A 75 22.72 5.56 1.27
CA LEU A 75 23.32 5.44 2.61
C LEU A 75 23.89 4.02 2.85
N TYR A 76 23.20 2.98 2.42
CA TYR A 76 23.70 1.61 2.47
C TYR A 76 25.04 1.47 1.73
N LYS A 77 25.12 1.97 0.48
CA LYS A 77 26.34 1.85 -0.34
C LYS A 77 27.51 2.70 0.15
N ASN A 78 27.23 3.92 0.65
CA ASN A 78 28.29 4.90 0.94
C ASN A 78 28.65 4.98 2.42
N GLN A 79 27.76 4.61 3.32
CA GLN A 79 27.93 4.75 4.76
C GLN A 79 27.70 3.44 5.51
N HIS A 80 27.56 2.32 4.78
CA HIS A 80 27.35 0.99 5.35
C HIS A 80 26.14 0.89 6.30
N LEU A 81 25.06 1.65 6.00
CA LEU A 81 23.82 1.58 6.76
C LEU A 81 23.32 0.12 6.82
N PRO A 82 23.16 -0.50 8.00
CA PRO A 82 22.80 -1.93 8.11
C PRO A 82 21.30 -2.13 7.87
N VAL A 83 20.85 -1.96 6.63
CA VAL A 83 19.43 -1.93 6.25
C VAL A 83 18.99 -3.15 5.46
N VAL A 84 17.76 -3.58 5.70
CA VAL A 84 16.98 -4.49 4.87
C VAL A 84 15.70 -3.79 4.45
N MET A 85 15.27 -3.99 3.20
CA MET A 85 14.09 -3.33 2.64
C MET A 85 12.88 -4.29 2.60
N VAL A 86 11.72 -3.83 3.05
CA VAL A 86 10.46 -4.57 3.02
C VAL A 86 9.43 -3.79 2.22
N TYR A 87 8.83 -4.42 1.23
CA TYR A 87 7.88 -3.81 0.28
C TYR A 87 6.52 -4.51 0.38
N PRO A 88 5.63 -4.05 1.26
CA PRO A 88 4.29 -4.60 1.32
C PRO A 88 3.47 -4.27 0.06
N GLY A 89 2.63 -5.22 -0.35
CA GLY A 89 1.51 -5.01 -1.27
C GLY A 89 0.42 -4.12 -0.68
N ALA A 90 -0.78 -4.19 -1.23
CA ALA A 90 -1.94 -3.59 -0.60
C ALA A 90 -2.25 -4.34 0.71
N VAL A 91 -2.28 -3.61 1.83
CA VAL A 91 -2.44 -4.23 3.14
C VAL A 91 -3.91 -4.26 3.53
N ALA A 92 -4.41 -5.42 3.98
CA ALA A 92 -5.74 -5.59 4.55
C ALA A 92 -5.65 -6.12 5.98
N GLY A 93 -6.60 -5.72 6.82
CA GLY A 93 -6.69 -6.19 8.20
C GLY A 93 -7.23 -5.14 9.16
N PRO A 94 -7.33 -5.46 10.45
CA PRO A 94 -7.79 -4.54 11.49
C PRO A 94 -6.89 -3.31 11.63
N GLY A 95 -7.47 -2.15 12.00
CA GLY A 95 -6.74 -0.94 12.35
C GLY A 95 -6.43 0.01 11.19
N ASP A 96 -6.80 -0.30 9.95
CA ASP A 96 -6.62 0.63 8.82
C ASP A 96 -7.75 1.65 8.78
N LEU A 97 -7.44 2.91 9.12
CA LEU A 97 -8.35 4.06 9.04
C LEU A 97 -8.16 4.90 7.77
N LYS A 98 -7.29 4.46 6.85
CA LYS A 98 -6.95 5.20 5.62
C LYS A 98 -7.09 4.27 4.40
N ALA A 99 -6.93 4.84 3.22
CA ALA A 99 -6.82 4.10 1.96
C ALA A 99 -7.79 2.91 1.83
N SER A 100 -7.27 1.67 1.89
CA SER A 100 -8.05 0.43 1.75
C SER A 100 -9.09 0.25 2.86
N GLY A 101 -8.74 0.61 4.08
CA GLY A 101 -9.65 0.55 5.21
C GLY A 101 -10.84 1.49 5.05
N GLN A 102 -10.60 2.73 4.62
CA GLN A 102 -11.70 3.68 4.33
C GLN A 102 -12.61 3.15 3.21
N TYR A 103 -12.04 2.50 2.18
CA TYR A 103 -12.84 1.90 1.11
C TYR A 103 -13.75 0.78 1.65
N ILE A 104 -13.20 -0.14 2.46
CA ILE A 104 -13.96 -1.22 3.10
C ILE A 104 -15.07 -0.62 4.00
N HIS A 105 -14.72 0.35 4.84
CA HIS A 105 -15.64 1.04 5.72
C HIS A 105 -16.80 1.68 4.95
N ASP A 106 -16.51 2.40 3.87
CA ASP A 106 -17.53 3.06 3.06
C ASP A 106 -18.42 2.05 2.33
N LEU A 107 -17.87 0.90 1.91
CA LEU A 107 -18.61 -0.17 1.27
C LEU A 107 -19.61 -0.81 2.23
N ILE A 108 -19.18 -1.22 3.44
CA ILE A 108 -20.04 -1.87 4.42
C ILE A 108 -21.14 -0.93 4.99
N ASN A 109 -20.90 0.37 4.93
CA ASN A 109 -21.86 1.41 5.32
C ASN A 109 -22.70 1.94 4.15
N ARG A 110 -22.66 1.31 2.98
CA ARG A 110 -23.41 1.70 1.76
C ARG A 110 -23.14 3.14 1.31
N ARG A 111 -21.94 3.68 1.61
CA ARG A 111 -21.55 5.05 1.24
C ARG A 111 -20.94 5.13 -0.17
N LEU A 112 -20.53 3.99 -0.75
CA LEU A 112 -19.99 3.95 -2.11
C LEU A 112 -21.13 3.81 -3.13
N PRO A 113 -21.34 4.82 -3.99
CA PRO A 113 -22.45 4.80 -4.95
C PRO A 113 -22.14 3.91 -6.16
N MET A 114 -20.88 3.63 -6.45
CA MET A 114 -20.44 2.97 -7.68
C MET A 114 -19.10 2.25 -7.52
N ARG A 115 -18.83 1.30 -8.42
CA ARG A 115 -17.53 0.64 -8.58
C ARG A 115 -16.68 1.37 -9.62
N VAL A 116 -15.36 1.31 -9.44
CA VAL A 116 -14.38 1.90 -10.35
C VAL A 116 -13.27 0.89 -10.65
N TYR A 117 -12.71 0.93 -11.84
CA TYR A 117 -11.57 0.09 -12.27
C TYR A 117 -11.72 -1.39 -11.93
N ASP A 118 -12.87 -1.97 -12.21
CA ASP A 118 -13.26 -3.36 -11.86
C ASP A 118 -12.21 -4.42 -12.21
N ASN A 119 -11.50 -4.22 -13.33
CA ASN A 119 -10.53 -5.18 -13.87
C ASN A 119 -9.08 -4.92 -13.41
N SER A 120 -8.82 -3.85 -12.68
CA SER A 120 -7.49 -3.60 -12.13
C SER A 120 -7.16 -4.62 -11.05
N ILE A 121 -5.95 -5.15 -11.06
CA ILE A 121 -5.49 -6.18 -10.14
C ILE A 121 -4.58 -5.54 -9.09
N LEU A 122 -4.84 -5.83 -7.83
CA LEU A 122 -3.95 -5.50 -6.72
C LEU A 122 -3.45 -6.77 -6.05
N THR A 123 -2.20 -6.78 -5.65
CA THR A 123 -1.65 -7.83 -4.80
C THR A 123 -1.81 -7.42 -3.35
N TRP A 124 -2.54 -8.24 -2.61
CA TRP A 124 -2.90 -8.00 -1.22
C TRP A 124 -2.06 -8.82 -0.26
N VAL A 125 -2.00 -8.36 0.99
CA VAL A 125 -1.36 -9.08 2.10
C VAL A 125 -2.05 -8.72 3.41
N HIS A 126 -2.08 -9.66 4.35
CA HIS A 126 -2.60 -9.42 5.71
C HIS A 126 -1.62 -8.56 6.51
N VAL A 127 -2.13 -7.60 7.31
CA VAL A 127 -1.29 -6.71 8.15
C VAL A 127 -0.38 -7.48 9.12
N ARG A 128 -0.87 -8.59 9.67
CA ARG A 128 -0.09 -9.47 10.58
C ARG A 128 1.08 -10.14 9.85
N ASP A 129 0.89 -10.53 8.58
CA ASP A 129 1.96 -11.14 7.80
C ASP A 129 3.07 -10.13 7.49
N VAL A 130 2.71 -8.87 7.25
CA VAL A 130 3.68 -7.76 7.13
C VAL A 130 4.46 -7.59 8.43
N SER A 131 3.78 -7.56 9.57
CA SER A 131 4.43 -7.45 10.89
C SER A 131 5.36 -8.64 11.16
N THR A 132 4.90 -9.85 10.84
CA THR A 132 5.71 -11.07 10.96
C THR A 132 6.95 -11.01 10.06
N ALA A 133 6.79 -10.52 8.82
CA ALA A 133 7.92 -10.36 7.90
C ALA A 133 8.95 -9.38 8.44
N ILE A 134 8.54 -8.25 9.01
CA ILE A 134 9.43 -7.26 9.64
C ILE A 134 10.25 -7.93 10.77
N VAL A 135 9.60 -8.66 11.66
CA VAL A 135 10.27 -9.34 12.79
C VAL A 135 11.25 -10.39 12.27
N LYS A 136 10.81 -11.27 11.36
CA LYS A 136 11.68 -12.31 10.78
C LYS A 136 12.86 -11.71 10.00
N THR A 137 12.65 -10.59 9.34
CA THR A 137 13.73 -9.86 8.64
C THR A 137 14.76 -9.32 9.64
N LEU A 138 14.34 -8.87 10.83
CA LEU A 138 15.26 -8.45 11.90
C LEU A 138 16.05 -9.63 12.49
N GLU A 139 15.42 -10.79 12.65
CA GLU A 139 16.01 -11.99 13.25
C GLU A 139 17.01 -12.70 12.34
N LEU A 140 16.82 -12.62 11.02
CA LEU A 140 17.70 -13.28 10.04
C LEU A 140 19.06 -12.58 9.97
N SER A 141 20.19 -13.30 10.16
CA SER A 141 21.51 -12.68 10.28
C SER A 141 22.09 -12.14 8.97
N ASP A 142 22.00 -12.86 7.86
CA ASP A 142 22.76 -12.60 6.64
C ASP A 142 21.90 -12.00 5.50
N ASN A 143 21.10 -10.95 5.82
CA ASN A 143 20.19 -10.34 4.85
C ASN A 143 20.37 -8.81 4.70
N LEU A 144 21.50 -8.25 5.14
CA LEU A 144 21.76 -6.83 4.91
C LEU A 144 21.87 -6.52 3.42
N GLY A 145 21.18 -5.46 2.99
CA GLY A 145 21.09 -5.08 1.57
C GLY A 145 20.06 -5.90 0.78
N GLU A 146 19.36 -6.84 1.41
CA GLU A 146 18.29 -7.59 0.77
C GLU A 146 16.99 -6.78 0.72
N ARG A 147 16.12 -7.21 -0.20
CA ARG A 147 14.76 -6.68 -0.35
C ARG A 147 13.76 -7.82 -0.41
N TYR A 148 12.58 -7.60 0.19
CA TYR A 148 11.50 -8.59 0.24
C TYR A 148 10.17 -7.96 -0.13
N LEU A 149 9.52 -8.49 -1.18
CA LEU A 149 8.12 -8.18 -1.50
C LEU A 149 7.21 -9.00 -0.59
N ILE A 150 6.41 -8.32 0.23
CA ILE A 150 5.47 -8.99 1.12
C ILE A 150 4.09 -8.94 0.48
N CYS A 151 3.82 -9.95 -0.34
CA CYS A 151 2.70 -10.02 -1.27
C CYS A 151 2.10 -11.42 -1.26
N SER A 152 0.77 -11.51 -1.16
CA SER A 152 0.05 -12.79 -1.04
C SER A 152 -0.84 -13.04 -2.26
N GLU A 153 -2.05 -12.49 -2.28
CA GLU A 153 -3.06 -12.80 -3.27
C GLU A 153 -3.29 -11.66 -4.25
N GLN A 154 -3.42 -12.02 -5.52
CA GLN A 154 -3.73 -11.11 -6.62
C GLN A 154 -5.22 -11.21 -6.94
N VAL A 155 -5.95 -10.13 -6.70
CA VAL A 155 -7.38 -10.08 -6.99
C VAL A 155 -7.75 -8.81 -7.73
N THR A 156 -8.75 -8.88 -8.59
CA THR A 156 -9.33 -7.70 -9.24
C THR A 156 -10.13 -6.87 -8.22
N ASN A 157 -10.29 -5.58 -8.48
CA ASN A 157 -11.14 -4.72 -7.65
C ASN A 157 -12.58 -5.24 -7.56
N ARG A 158 -13.09 -5.88 -8.62
CA ARG A 158 -14.40 -6.51 -8.61
C ARG A 158 -14.44 -7.69 -7.63
N GLU A 159 -13.45 -8.58 -7.68
CA GLU A 159 -13.37 -9.73 -6.76
C GLU A 159 -13.26 -9.25 -5.32
N PHE A 160 -12.37 -8.29 -5.05
CA PHE A 160 -12.24 -7.67 -3.73
C PHE A 160 -13.56 -7.11 -3.21
N THR A 161 -14.26 -6.30 -4.03
CA THR A 161 -15.56 -5.72 -3.67
C THR A 161 -16.61 -6.80 -3.41
N ASN A 162 -16.61 -7.89 -4.19
CA ASN A 162 -17.51 -9.01 -4.02
C ASN A 162 -17.22 -9.81 -2.74
N MET A 163 -15.94 -10.01 -2.38
CA MET A 163 -15.54 -10.63 -1.11
C MET A 163 -16.06 -9.80 0.07
N VAL A 164 -15.81 -8.49 0.06
CA VAL A 164 -16.33 -7.59 1.12
C VAL A 164 -17.85 -7.64 1.20
N ALA A 165 -18.54 -7.65 0.07
CA ALA A 165 -20.01 -7.76 0.03
C ALA A 165 -20.51 -9.09 0.62
N GLN A 166 -19.84 -10.20 0.29
CA GLN A 166 -20.17 -11.52 0.79
C GLN A 166 -19.99 -11.62 2.31
N ILE A 167 -18.84 -11.17 2.83
CA ILE A 167 -18.51 -11.21 4.25
C ILE A 167 -19.39 -10.29 5.06
N SER A 168 -19.62 -9.07 4.57
CA SER A 168 -20.41 -8.07 5.29
C SER A 168 -21.92 -8.27 5.22
N GLY A 169 -22.40 -9.02 4.22
CA GLY A 169 -23.83 -9.10 3.88
C GLY A 169 -24.39 -7.83 3.23
N VAL A 170 -23.53 -6.85 2.92
CA VAL A 170 -23.93 -5.60 2.24
C VAL A 170 -23.71 -5.78 0.73
N PRO A 171 -24.75 -5.59 -0.11
CA PRO A 171 -24.62 -5.81 -1.53
C PRO A 171 -23.61 -4.83 -2.18
N SER A 172 -22.78 -5.35 -3.07
CA SER A 172 -21.87 -4.56 -3.89
C SER A 172 -22.61 -3.48 -4.69
N PRO A 173 -22.03 -2.28 -4.88
CA PRO A 173 -22.62 -1.25 -5.73
C PRO A 173 -22.91 -1.79 -7.13
N ARG A 174 -24.12 -1.53 -7.65
CA ARG A 174 -24.56 -2.06 -8.95
C ARG A 174 -23.99 -1.28 -10.13
N ILE A 175 -23.75 0.01 -9.95
CA ILE A 175 -23.29 0.92 -11.00
C ILE A 175 -21.77 0.81 -11.12
N ARG A 176 -21.28 0.64 -12.36
CA ARG A 176 -19.87 0.80 -12.71
C ARG A 176 -19.67 2.14 -13.38
N LEU A 177 -18.77 2.95 -12.86
CA LEU A 177 -18.36 4.20 -13.52
C LEU A 177 -17.36 3.88 -14.64
N PRO A 178 -17.58 4.32 -15.88
CA PRO A 178 -16.60 4.20 -16.95
C PRO A 178 -15.25 4.85 -16.58
N ASP A 179 -14.14 4.21 -16.93
CA ASP A 179 -12.79 4.57 -16.46
C ASP A 179 -12.41 6.02 -16.82
N PHE A 180 -12.85 6.53 -17.99
CA PHE A 180 -12.61 7.93 -18.37
C PHE A 180 -13.35 8.92 -17.45
N LEU A 181 -14.57 8.59 -17.01
CA LEU A 181 -15.33 9.43 -16.08
C LEU A 181 -14.72 9.40 -14.68
N VAL A 182 -14.14 8.26 -14.26
CA VAL A 182 -13.37 8.20 -13.00
C VAL A 182 -12.22 9.19 -13.04
N SER A 183 -11.45 9.21 -14.13
CA SER A 183 -10.29 10.09 -14.29
C SER A 183 -10.69 11.58 -14.28
N VAL A 184 -11.75 11.94 -15.02
CA VAL A 184 -12.27 13.31 -15.03
C VAL A 184 -12.77 13.75 -13.64
N ASN A 185 -13.54 12.88 -12.97
CA ASN A 185 -14.05 13.17 -11.64
C ASN A 185 -12.93 13.31 -10.61
N ALA A 186 -11.93 12.40 -10.62
CA ALA A 186 -10.76 12.49 -9.75
C ALA A 186 -9.97 13.79 -9.97
N PHE A 187 -9.83 14.26 -11.21
CA PHE A 187 -9.19 15.54 -11.52
C PHE A 187 -9.97 16.71 -10.92
N LEU A 188 -11.29 16.77 -11.12
CA LEU A 188 -12.15 17.83 -10.57
C LEU A 188 -12.13 17.82 -9.04
N LEU A 189 -12.30 16.68 -8.40
CA LEU A 189 -12.29 16.56 -6.94
C LEU A 189 -10.91 16.89 -6.35
N THR A 190 -9.82 16.52 -7.00
CA THR A 190 -8.47 16.87 -6.56
C THR A 190 -8.23 18.39 -6.69
N THR A 191 -8.76 19.02 -7.75
CA THR A 191 -8.64 20.46 -7.93
C THR A 191 -9.46 21.22 -6.87
N LEU A 192 -10.68 20.76 -6.60
CA LEU A 192 -11.52 21.32 -5.55
C LEU A 192 -10.88 21.16 -4.16
N ALA A 193 -10.28 20.00 -3.88
CA ALA A 193 -9.57 19.73 -2.62
C ALA A 193 -8.43 20.71 -2.35
N LYS A 194 -7.71 21.16 -3.39
CA LYS A 194 -6.66 22.19 -3.25
C LYS A 194 -7.23 23.55 -2.80
N VAL A 195 -8.43 23.87 -3.25
CA VAL A 195 -9.10 25.15 -2.89
C VAL A 195 -9.73 25.06 -1.51
N THR A 196 -10.44 23.98 -1.22
CA THR A 196 -11.17 23.79 0.03
C THR A 196 -10.29 23.30 1.18
N ARG A 197 -9.10 22.79 0.90
CA ARG A 197 -8.19 22.10 1.84
C ARG A 197 -8.81 20.86 2.51
N GLN A 198 -9.85 20.31 1.92
CA GLN A 198 -10.51 19.07 2.37
C GLN A 198 -10.13 17.91 1.47
N ALA A 199 -9.98 16.71 2.06
CA ALA A 199 -9.70 15.51 1.27
C ALA A 199 -10.87 15.20 0.32
N PRO A 200 -10.59 14.72 -0.91
CA PRO A 200 -11.65 14.29 -1.81
C PRO A 200 -12.53 13.21 -1.19
N PRO A 201 -13.87 13.26 -1.37
CA PRO A 201 -14.76 12.24 -0.86
C PRO A 201 -14.42 10.87 -1.46
N TRP A 202 -14.71 9.80 -0.72
CA TRP A 202 -14.50 8.40 -1.11
C TRP A 202 -13.07 8.07 -1.55
N GLY A 203 -12.09 8.84 -1.12
CA GLY A 203 -10.71 8.65 -1.56
C GLY A 203 -10.46 8.91 -3.06
N MET A 204 -11.36 9.57 -3.78
CA MET A 204 -11.26 9.81 -5.23
C MET A 204 -10.27 10.92 -5.58
N SER A 205 -9.07 10.91 -5.00
CA SER A 205 -7.96 11.76 -5.45
C SER A 205 -7.31 11.19 -6.72
N MET A 206 -6.72 12.06 -7.54
CA MET A 206 -5.95 11.61 -8.72
C MET A 206 -4.87 10.59 -8.34
N ASP A 207 -4.20 10.78 -7.21
CA ASP A 207 -3.13 9.90 -6.74
C ASP A 207 -3.63 8.49 -6.44
N GLN A 208 -4.75 8.39 -5.70
CA GLN A 208 -5.38 7.10 -5.38
C GLN A 208 -5.97 6.45 -6.63
N MET A 209 -6.67 7.23 -7.47
CA MET A 209 -7.27 6.70 -8.69
C MET A 209 -6.24 6.24 -9.71
N ASN A 210 -5.09 6.91 -9.81
CA ASN A 210 -3.99 6.43 -10.63
C ASN A 210 -3.42 5.10 -10.10
N THR A 211 -3.19 4.99 -8.78
CA THR A 211 -2.70 3.75 -8.18
C THR A 211 -3.67 2.60 -8.43
N LEU A 212 -4.97 2.86 -8.25
CA LEU A 212 -6.00 1.86 -8.46
C LEU A 212 -6.13 1.46 -9.94
N ARG A 213 -6.02 2.42 -10.87
CA ARG A 213 -6.08 2.17 -12.32
C ARG A 213 -4.92 1.33 -12.81
N GLU A 214 -3.71 1.65 -12.39
CA GLU A 214 -2.50 0.95 -12.83
C GLU A 214 -2.44 -0.48 -12.28
N GLY A 215 -3.00 -0.70 -11.09
CA GLY A 215 -2.88 -1.97 -10.40
C GLY A 215 -1.47 -2.23 -9.88
N ILE A 216 -1.30 -3.35 -9.23
CA ILE A 216 -0.01 -3.82 -8.71
C ILE A 216 -0.03 -5.34 -8.73
N VAL A 217 0.82 -5.94 -9.55
CA VAL A 217 0.91 -7.40 -9.70
C VAL A 217 2.33 -7.83 -9.34
N ALA A 218 2.54 -8.16 -8.06
CA ALA A 218 3.84 -8.49 -7.49
C ALA A 218 3.89 -9.93 -6.98
N ASP A 219 5.08 -10.53 -6.96
CA ASP A 219 5.33 -11.89 -6.46
C ASP A 219 6.07 -11.85 -5.11
N GLY A 220 5.47 -12.38 -4.06
CA GLY A 220 6.04 -12.51 -2.72
C GLY A 220 6.73 -13.85 -2.43
N ALA A 221 7.08 -14.62 -3.44
CA ALA A 221 7.64 -15.97 -3.27
C ALA A 221 9.00 -15.96 -2.55
N LYS A 222 9.82 -14.93 -2.73
CA LYS A 222 11.12 -14.80 -2.03
C LYS A 222 10.90 -14.72 -0.51
N ALA A 223 10.01 -13.86 -0.05
CA ALA A 223 9.71 -13.72 1.38
C ALA A 223 9.15 -15.03 1.97
N LYS A 224 8.30 -15.75 1.24
CA LYS A 224 7.80 -17.07 1.63
C LYS A 224 8.95 -18.07 1.80
N ARG A 225 9.88 -18.10 0.86
CA ARG A 225 11.00 -19.06 0.85
C ARG A 225 12.07 -18.73 1.91
N GLU A 226 12.48 -17.47 2.02
CA GLU A 226 13.64 -17.06 2.81
C GLU A 226 13.27 -16.64 4.24
N LEU A 227 12.12 -15.98 4.42
CA LEU A 227 11.61 -15.62 5.74
C LEU A 227 10.64 -16.65 6.33
N GLY A 228 10.27 -17.69 5.57
CA GLY A 228 9.32 -18.71 6.02
C GLY A 228 7.93 -18.11 6.32
N ILE A 229 7.50 -17.10 5.58
CA ILE A 229 6.17 -16.49 5.76
C ILE A 229 5.10 -17.47 5.27
N VAL A 230 4.12 -17.70 6.11
CA VAL A 230 2.87 -18.39 5.74
C VAL A 230 1.81 -17.30 5.61
N TYR A 231 1.43 -17.00 4.38
CA TYR A 231 0.47 -15.93 4.13
C TYR A 231 -0.94 -16.32 4.56
N THR A 232 -1.59 -15.40 5.25
CA THR A 232 -3.00 -15.48 5.62
C THR A 232 -3.86 -15.20 4.39
N PRO A 233 -4.92 -16.01 4.13
CA PRO A 233 -5.85 -15.74 3.03
C PRO A 233 -6.47 -14.35 3.11
N LEU A 234 -6.61 -13.68 1.95
CA LEU A 234 -7.23 -12.34 1.87
C LEU A 234 -8.66 -12.33 2.46
N TYR A 235 -9.40 -13.41 2.24
CA TYR A 235 -10.75 -13.55 2.80
C TYR A 235 -10.74 -13.41 4.32
N THR A 236 -9.82 -14.09 5.01
CA THR A 236 -9.65 -13.98 6.47
C THR A 236 -9.24 -12.58 6.90
N ALA A 237 -8.32 -11.94 6.15
CA ALA A 237 -7.92 -10.55 6.42
C ALA A 237 -9.11 -9.58 6.35
N LEU A 238 -10.03 -9.82 5.39
CA LEU A 238 -11.24 -9.01 5.23
C LEU A 238 -12.28 -9.31 6.32
N GLU A 239 -12.44 -10.57 6.75
CA GLU A 239 -13.31 -10.92 7.87
C GLU A 239 -12.88 -10.18 9.14
N GLU A 240 -11.59 -10.28 9.51
CA GLU A 240 -11.03 -9.59 10.68
C GLU A 240 -11.17 -8.06 10.57
N ALA A 241 -10.92 -7.48 9.39
CA ALA A 241 -11.06 -6.05 9.17
C ALA A 241 -12.53 -5.58 9.34
N ILE A 242 -13.48 -6.29 8.72
CA ILE A 242 -14.91 -5.94 8.78
C ILE A 242 -15.45 -6.06 10.20
N GLU A 243 -15.04 -7.11 10.94
CA GLU A 243 -15.41 -7.28 12.34
C GLU A 243 -14.88 -6.11 13.18
N TRP A 244 -13.62 -5.75 13.00
CA TRP A 244 -13.01 -4.61 13.69
C TRP A 244 -13.74 -3.29 13.42
N TYR A 245 -14.07 -2.98 12.16
CA TYR A 245 -14.84 -1.76 11.82
C TYR A 245 -16.21 -1.74 12.47
N ARG A 246 -16.90 -2.88 12.58
CA ARG A 246 -18.20 -2.98 13.23
C ARG A 246 -18.12 -2.71 14.74
N GLN A 247 -17.06 -3.20 15.38
CA GLN A 247 -16.85 -2.99 16.83
C GLN A 247 -16.47 -1.54 17.14
N GLU A 248 -15.50 -0.99 16.45
CA GLU A 248 -15.05 0.40 16.66
C GLU A 248 -16.12 1.44 16.37
N LEU A 249 -16.96 1.21 15.36
CA LEU A 249 -18.04 2.14 15.03
C LEU A 249 -19.25 2.02 15.98
N ALA A 250 -19.49 0.85 16.55
CA ALA A 250 -20.52 0.68 17.56
C ALA A 250 -20.19 1.42 18.87
N VAL A 251 -18.90 1.66 19.15
CA VAL A 251 -18.43 2.39 20.36
C VAL A 251 -18.45 3.92 20.12
N SER A 252 -18.46 4.36 18.85
CA SER A 252 -18.40 5.80 18.49
C SER A 252 -19.76 6.46 18.26
N THR A 253 -20.85 5.72 18.40
CA THR A 253 -22.26 6.19 18.35
C THR A 253 -22.90 6.20 19.71
#